data_4edeaa76054f11aedf6bf86d15889ba8
#
_entry.id   4edeaa76054f11aedf6bf86d15889ba8
#
_cell.length_a   1.000
_cell.length_b   1.000
_cell.length_c   1.000
_cell.angle_alpha   90.00
_cell.angle_beta   90.00
_cell.angle_gamma   90.00
#
_symmetry.space_group_name_H-M   'P 1'
#
loop_
_entity.id
_entity.type
_entity.pdbx_description
1 polymer ?
#
loop_
_entity_poly.entity_id
_entity_poly.type
_entity_poly.pdbx_seq_one_letter_code
_entity_poly.pdbx_strand_id
1 'polypeptide(L)'
;MTNDLYWVSVLGYIVITLTILIRERKYIYHNEKVGRAFMPLVCISLTFFVVDFLWGLCLVKAIRSDVVYYASSALLHVLAVVTTLSWLCYVLQYIRCPRRRRYVIQFVSTVLLLSEVVLVIANFFSPVLFRIVDGEYMRCKYALVTAFNVYSVFVVVLLGTLFTMMRRGIGAKGCTRCKAVLFSSLIPLLPGIMNVKYFASPFFSMGFMLSVLILYVFVVTAAREKLYQSKTKFLQNMSHEIRTSLNMVYGFAQLLGMPEGSWTDEEREKYNTYINDNYRMLDLLLNDLIEYTQTNQKTFGVSCEPVDVAKICDSTLQSLQFAQSQSKQVQLQNELPDGFTIKSDARRIQQILIHMLFYGVQFASSDELLLSAKLNAGALELAVVAPNSSLSGMKELPVYVKDTLNDPDVDDLGVRIELCHRMACLLGGCIYIDTKSKDGVRIVLQIQNIL
;
A
#
# COMPACT_ATOMS: atom_id res chain seq x y z
N MET A 1 1.98 17.41 -43.19
CA MET A 1 1.00 16.46 -42.58
C MET A 1 1.63 15.53 -41.56
N THR A 2 2.81 14.96 -41.79
CA THR A 2 3.44 14.04 -40.80
C THR A 2 4.01 14.77 -39.60
N ASN A 3 4.51 15.98 -39.72
CA ASN A 3 5.12 16.73 -38.61
C ASN A 3 4.08 17.36 -37.68
N ASP A 4 2.88 17.71 -38.17
CA ASP A 4 1.82 18.25 -37.31
C ASP A 4 1.24 17.18 -36.36
N LEU A 5 1.29 15.91 -36.77
CA LEU A 5 0.83 14.80 -35.93
C LEU A 5 1.78 14.52 -34.78
N TYR A 6 3.04 14.94 -34.87
CA TYR A 6 4.07 14.68 -33.83
C TYR A 6 3.69 15.34 -32.51
N TRP A 7 3.63 16.67 -32.47
CA TRP A 7 3.41 17.41 -31.24
C TRP A 7 2.01 17.17 -30.67
N VAL A 8 0.99 16.89 -31.51
CA VAL A 8 -0.35 16.50 -31.05
C VAL A 8 -0.31 15.18 -30.32
N SER A 9 0.44 14.19 -30.82
CA SER A 9 0.60 12.89 -30.13
C SER A 9 1.28 13.04 -28.77
N VAL A 10 2.37 13.81 -28.72
CA VAL A 10 3.11 14.04 -27.49
C VAL A 10 2.29 14.83 -26.47
N LEU A 11 1.48 15.79 -26.90
CA LEU A 11 0.52 16.49 -26.03
C LEU A 11 -0.47 15.49 -25.39
N GLY A 12 -0.96 14.52 -26.16
CA GLY A 12 -1.79 13.44 -25.65
C GLY A 12 -1.07 12.64 -24.55
N TYR A 13 0.22 12.34 -24.69
CA TYR A 13 1.02 11.63 -23.68
C TYR A 13 1.16 12.45 -22.40
N ILE A 14 1.35 13.76 -22.50
CA ILE A 14 1.38 14.69 -21.36
C ILE A 14 0.03 14.64 -20.61
N VAL A 15 -1.09 14.76 -21.32
CA VAL A 15 -2.43 14.75 -20.73
C VAL A 15 -2.70 13.43 -19.99
N ILE A 16 -2.37 12.29 -20.61
CA ILE A 16 -2.54 10.97 -19.98
C ILE A 16 -1.67 10.85 -18.75
N THR A 17 -0.39 11.24 -18.81
CA THR A 17 0.54 11.14 -17.69
C THR A 17 0.13 12.06 -16.55
N LEU A 18 -0.34 13.26 -16.84
CA LEU A 18 -0.86 14.21 -15.87
C LEU A 18 -2.15 13.68 -15.20
N THR A 19 -3.03 13.06 -15.97
CA THR A 19 -4.24 12.40 -15.45
C THR A 19 -3.90 11.28 -14.47
N ILE A 20 -2.91 10.45 -14.80
CA ILE A 20 -2.41 9.42 -13.88
C ILE A 20 -1.86 10.06 -12.61
N LEU A 21 -1.08 11.12 -12.73
CA LEU A 21 -0.46 11.81 -11.58
C LEU A 21 -1.51 12.39 -10.64
N ILE A 22 -2.52 13.09 -11.18
CA ILE A 22 -3.55 13.77 -10.38
C ILE A 22 -4.50 12.76 -9.74
N ARG A 23 -5.03 11.84 -10.55
CA ARG A 23 -6.08 10.91 -10.12
C ARG A 23 -5.59 9.91 -9.09
N GLU A 24 -4.41 9.33 -9.33
CA GLU A 24 -3.92 8.20 -8.56
C GLU A 24 -2.92 8.59 -7.47
N ARG A 25 -2.51 9.89 -7.38
CA ARG A 25 -1.57 10.37 -6.36
C ARG A 25 -1.99 9.93 -4.96
N LYS A 26 -3.26 10.11 -4.62
CA LYS A 26 -3.79 9.81 -3.28
C LYS A 26 -3.87 8.29 -3.04
N TYR A 27 -4.19 7.52 -4.07
CA TYR A 27 -4.39 6.08 -3.99
C TYR A 27 -3.08 5.30 -4.01
N ILE A 28 -2.19 5.62 -4.94
CA ILE A 28 -0.89 4.95 -5.11
C ILE A 28 0.06 5.28 -3.97
N TYR A 29 0.05 6.53 -3.48
CA TYR A 29 0.97 6.99 -2.43
C TYR A 29 0.68 6.35 -1.07
N HIS A 30 -0.59 6.06 -0.74
CA HIS A 30 -0.98 5.52 0.57
C HIS A 30 -0.85 4.00 0.71
N ASN A 31 -0.93 3.26 -0.38
CA ASN A 31 -1.22 1.82 -0.31
C ASN A 31 -0.04 0.84 -0.40
N GLU A 32 1.13 1.17 -0.94
CA GLU A 32 2.27 0.21 -0.98
C GLU A 32 3.63 0.89 -1.27
N LYS A 33 4.72 0.26 -0.77
CA LYS A 33 6.12 0.62 -1.15
C LYS A 33 6.31 0.62 -2.68
N VAL A 34 5.63 -0.27 -3.38
CA VAL A 34 5.67 -0.41 -4.86
C VAL A 34 4.96 0.76 -5.53
N GLY A 35 3.80 1.19 -5.03
CA GLY A 35 3.07 2.35 -5.55
C GLY A 35 3.88 3.64 -5.35
N ARG A 36 4.47 3.85 -4.18
CA ARG A 36 5.34 5.01 -3.92
C ARG A 36 6.54 5.08 -4.86
N ALA A 37 7.10 3.93 -5.24
CA ALA A 37 8.20 3.86 -6.20
C ALA A 37 7.76 4.12 -7.66
N PHE A 38 6.45 4.04 -7.97
CA PHE A 38 5.90 4.35 -9.30
C PHE A 38 5.82 5.85 -9.55
N MET A 39 5.59 6.67 -8.52
CA MET A 39 5.44 8.12 -8.67
C MET A 39 6.66 8.82 -9.29
N PRO A 40 7.92 8.55 -8.86
CA PRO A 40 9.09 9.12 -9.53
C PRO A 40 9.16 8.80 -11.02
N LEU A 41 8.80 7.56 -11.42
CA LEU A 41 8.77 7.18 -12.82
C LEU A 41 7.77 8.04 -13.61
N VAL A 42 6.56 8.25 -13.07
CA VAL A 42 5.52 9.09 -13.72
C VAL A 42 5.99 10.55 -13.81
N CYS A 43 6.58 11.12 -12.77
CA CYS A 43 7.09 12.49 -12.77
C CYS A 43 8.21 12.68 -13.80
N ILE A 44 9.18 11.76 -13.84
CA ILE A 44 10.30 11.80 -14.79
C ILE A 44 9.77 11.64 -16.23
N SER A 45 8.80 10.73 -16.45
CA SER A 45 8.16 10.55 -17.76
C SER A 45 7.43 11.81 -18.22
N LEU A 46 6.74 12.51 -17.31
CA LEU A 46 6.08 13.78 -17.62
C LEU A 46 7.10 14.83 -18.06
N THR A 47 8.21 14.96 -17.35
CA THR A 47 9.30 15.90 -17.72
C THR A 47 9.85 15.55 -19.12
N PHE A 48 10.07 14.26 -19.40
CA PHE A 48 10.51 13.82 -20.73
C PHE A 48 9.52 14.23 -21.82
N PHE A 49 8.20 13.97 -21.66
CA PHE A 49 7.19 14.32 -22.65
C PHE A 49 7.04 15.83 -22.85
N VAL A 50 7.22 16.64 -21.81
CA VAL A 50 7.21 18.10 -21.93
C VAL A 50 8.37 18.60 -22.79
N VAL A 51 9.58 18.05 -22.61
CA VAL A 51 10.73 18.42 -23.43
C VAL A 51 10.59 17.89 -24.84
N ASP A 52 10.03 16.69 -25.02
CA ASP A 52 9.73 16.12 -26.34
C ASP A 52 8.68 16.94 -27.11
N PHE A 53 7.70 17.49 -26.41
CA PHE A 53 6.74 18.43 -26.99
C PHE A 53 7.42 19.71 -27.49
N LEU A 54 8.33 20.31 -26.69
CA LEU A 54 9.10 21.47 -27.09
C LEU A 54 9.97 21.19 -28.32
N TRP A 55 10.61 20.02 -28.34
CA TRP A 55 11.37 19.55 -29.48
C TRP A 55 10.48 19.42 -30.75
N GLY A 56 9.27 18.86 -30.60
CA GLY A 56 8.28 18.74 -31.64
C GLY A 56 7.85 20.10 -32.20
N LEU A 57 7.70 21.13 -31.37
CA LEU A 57 7.42 22.51 -31.84
C LEU A 57 8.57 23.10 -32.63
N CYS A 58 9.82 22.79 -32.30
CA CYS A 58 10.98 23.18 -33.12
C CYS A 58 10.99 22.44 -34.47
N LEU A 59 10.65 21.13 -34.45
CA LEU A 59 10.61 20.32 -35.68
C LEU A 59 9.61 20.85 -36.71
N VAL A 60 8.44 21.34 -36.27
CA VAL A 60 7.43 21.97 -37.14
C VAL A 60 7.70 23.45 -37.43
N LYS A 61 8.87 23.98 -37.01
CA LYS A 61 9.28 25.38 -37.17
C LYS A 61 8.33 26.39 -36.49
N ALA A 62 7.52 25.95 -35.52
CA ALA A 62 6.71 26.84 -34.70
C ALA A 62 7.61 27.69 -33.76
N ILE A 63 8.70 27.12 -33.29
CA ILE A 63 9.78 27.83 -32.60
C ILE A 63 10.98 27.88 -33.55
N ARG A 64 11.36 29.08 -33.96
CA ARG A 64 12.45 29.33 -34.92
C ARG A 64 13.74 29.75 -34.18
N SER A 65 14.21 28.93 -33.26
CA SER A 65 15.45 29.18 -32.52
C SER A 65 16.31 27.94 -32.54
N ASP A 66 17.45 28.00 -33.20
CA ASP A 66 18.41 26.88 -33.28
C ASP A 66 18.98 26.55 -31.90
N VAL A 67 19.10 27.54 -31.01
CA VAL A 67 19.55 27.33 -29.64
C VAL A 67 18.55 26.50 -28.86
N VAL A 68 17.26 26.82 -28.95
CA VAL A 68 16.18 26.05 -28.27
C VAL A 68 16.10 24.65 -28.84
N TYR A 69 16.22 24.52 -30.17
CA TYR A 69 16.19 23.22 -30.84
C TYR A 69 17.37 22.36 -30.44
N TYR A 70 18.58 22.92 -30.39
CA TYR A 70 19.77 22.21 -29.92
C TYR A 70 19.65 21.81 -28.47
N ALA A 71 19.26 22.71 -27.58
CA ALA A 71 19.11 22.47 -26.16
C ALA A 71 18.05 21.40 -25.87
N SER A 72 16.87 21.46 -26.52
CA SER A 72 15.83 20.44 -26.36
C SER A 72 16.28 19.09 -26.89
N SER A 73 17.01 19.02 -28.01
CA SER A 73 17.58 17.78 -28.55
C SER A 73 18.58 17.13 -27.58
N ALA A 74 19.51 17.90 -27.04
CA ALA A 74 20.50 17.41 -26.06
C ALA A 74 19.80 16.94 -24.77
N LEU A 75 18.83 17.70 -24.28
CA LEU A 75 18.07 17.36 -23.06
C LEU A 75 17.23 16.09 -23.26
N LEU A 76 16.65 15.87 -24.44
CA LEU A 76 15.91 14.64 -24.75
C LEU A 76 16.79 13.39 -24.63
N HIS A 77 18.03 13.44 -25.14
CA HIS A 77 18.95 12.33 -25.02
C HIS A 77 19.27 12.01 -23.54
N VAL A 78 19.51 13.04 -22.73
CA VAL A 78 19.76 12.87 -21.27
C VAL A 78 18.50 12.32 -20.57
N LEU A 79 17.33 12.89 -20.88
CA LEU A 79 16.07 12.46 -20.27
C LEU A 79 15.69 11.03 -20.70
N ALA A 80 15.99 10.61 -21.91
CA ALA A 80 15.79 9.22 -22.35
C ALA A 80 16.59 8.22 -21.48
N VAL A 81 17.82 8.59 -21.09
CA VAL A 81 18.63 7.82 -20.15
C VAL A 81 17.97 7.79 -18.76
N VAL A 82 17.60 8.95 -18.24
CA VAL A 82 17.03 9.07 -16.88
C VAL A 82 15.69 8.34 -16.79
N THR A 83 14.82 8.45 -17.79
CA THR A 83 13.53 7.74 -17.83
C THR A 83 13.71 6.23 -17.91
N THR A 84 14.65 5.76 -18.73
CA THR A 84 14.96 4.33 -18.87
C THR A 84 15.53 3.74 -17.56
N LEU A 85 16.42 4.47 -16.88
CA LEU A 85 16.94 4.07 -15.57
C LEU A 85 15.85 4.06 -14.50
N SER A 86 14.99 5.08 -14.49
CA SER A 86 13.85 5.15 -13.56
C SER A 86 12.90 3.98 -13.77
N TRP A 87 12.58 3.67 -15.03
CA TRP A 87 11.77 2.51 -15.41
C TRP A 87 12.43 1.19 -14.96
N LEU A 88 13.71 1.01 -15.21
CA LEU A 88 14.46 -0.17 -14.78
C LEU A 88 14.45 -0.35 -13.26
N CYS A 89 14.72 0.73 -12.52
CA CYS A 89 14.71 0.71 -11.06
C CYS A 89 13.34 0.28 -10.52
N TYR A 90 12.27 0.85 -11.09
CA TYR A 90 10.90 0.49 -10.75
C TYR A 90 10.61 -0.99 -11.04
N VAL A 91 10.89 -1.45 -12.25
CA VAL A 91 10.64 -2.82 -12.69
C VAL A 91 11.36 -3.86 -11.80
N LEU A 92 12.64 -3.64 -11.51
CA LEU A 92 13.42 -4.52 -10.65
C LEU A 92 12.87 -4.58 -9.20
N GLN A 93 12.32 -3.47 -8.72
CA GLN A 93 11.63 -3.43 -7.44
C GLN A 93 10.27 -4.14 -7.50
N TYR A 94 9.50 -3.94 -8.57
CA TYR A 94 8.19 -4.53 -8.78
C TYR A 94 8.25 -6.07 -8.83
N ILE A 95 9.28 -6.66 -9.49
CA ILE A 95 9.51 -8.12 -9.54
C ILE A 95 10.07 -8.65 -8.20
N ARG A 96 10.42 -7.79 -7.24
CA ARG A 96 11.15 -8.17 -6.02
C ARG A 96 12.46 -8.90 -6.34
N CYS A 97 13.25 -8.35 -7.27
CA CYS A 97 14.54 -8.92 -7.64
C CYS A 97 15.50 -8.99 -6.43
N PRO A 98 16.21 -10.11 -6.20
CA PRO A 98 17.18 -10.24 -5.12
C PRO A 98 18.22 -9.12 -5.17
N ARG A 99 18.60 -8.56 -4.00
CA ARG A 99 19.51 -7.39 -3.90
C ARG A 99 20.75 -7.51 -4.77
N ARG A 100 21.48 -8.62 -4.67
CA ARG A 100 22.73 -8.83 -5.44
C ARG A 100 22.52 -8.74 -6.95
N ARG A 101 21.48 -9.39 -7.50
CA ARG A 101 21.17 -9.34 -8.95
C ARG A 101 20.69 -7.96 -9.36
N ARG A 102 19.91 -7.30 -8.53
CA ARG A 102 19.42 -5.95 -8.78
C ARG A 102 20.59 -4.96 -8.92
N TYR A 103 21.57 -4.99 -8.01
CA TYR A 103 22.75 -4.13 -8.09
C TYR A 103 23.57 -4.38 -9.35
N VAL A 104 23.78 -5.65 -9.75
CA VAL A 104 24.52 -5.97 -10.97
C VAL A 104 23.80 -5.42 -12.21
N ILE A 105 22.50 -5.67 -12.35
CA ILE A 105 21.72 -5.18 -13.50
C ILE A 105 21.72 -3.65 -13.54
N GLN A 106 21.48 -3.00 -12.41
CA GLN A 106 21.50 -1.54 -12.31
C GLN A 106 22.87 -0.98 -12.68
N PHE A 107 23.94 -1.53 -12.14
CA PHE A 107 25.31 -1.08 -12.42
C PHE A 107 25.64 -1.20 -13.91
N VAL A 108 25.43 -2.37 -14.52
CA VAL A 108 25.69 -2.59 -15.95
C VAL A 108 24.86 -1.63 -16.81
N SER A 109 23.56 -1.49 -16.52
CA SER A 109 22.68 -0.59 -17.27
C SER A 109 23.09 0.87 -17.09
N THR A 110 23.50 1.28 -15.87
CA THR A 110 23.97 2.64 -15.61
C THR A 110 25.25 2.96 -16.39
N VAL A 111 26.22 2.05 -16.41
CA VAL A 111 27.46 2.22 -17.18
C VAL A 111 27.15 2.36 -18.67
N LEU A 112 26.28 1.49 -19.19
CA LEU A 112 25.88 1.49 -20.60
C LEU A 112 25.14 2.80 -20.98
N LEU A 113 24.28 3.30 -20.10
CA LEU A 113 23.54 4.54 -20.33
C LEU A 113 24.38 5.81 -20.06
N LEU A 114 25.41 5.74 -19.21
CA LEU A 114 26.35 6.85 -19.01
C LEU A 114 27.17 7.15 -20.29
N SER A 115 27.43 6.14 -21.13
CA SER A 115 28.07 6.38 -22.43
C SER A 115 27.29 7.37 -23.30
N GLU A 116 25.95 7.40 -23.14
CA GLU A 116 25.06 8.34 -23.82
C GLU A 116 25.32 9.78 -23.39
N VAL A 117 25.44 9.99 -22.07
CA VAL A 117 25.73 11.33 -21.51
C VAL A 117 27.08 11.83 -22.01
N VAL A 118 28.08 10.95 -22.11
CA VAL A 118 29.39 11.27 -22.67
C VAL A 118 29.27 11.70 -24.14
N LEU A 119 28.47 10.98 -24.94
CA LEU A 119 28.22 11.33 -26.33
C LEU A 119 27.49 12.68 -26.47
N VAL A 120 26.54 13.00 -25.59
CA VAL A 120 25.88 14.30 -25.55
C VAL A 120 26.87 15.41 -25.24
N ILE A 121 27.77 15.20 -24.26
CA ILE A 121 28.83 16.17 -23.94
C ILE A 121 29.79 16.34 -25.13
N ALA A 122 30.19 15.24 -25.76
CA ALA A 122 31.04 15.29 -26.96
C ALA A 122 30.38 16.05 -28.12
N ASN A 123 29.06 15.97 -28.23
CA ASN A 123 28.29 16.68 -29.27
C ASN A 123 28.35 18.20 -29.18
N PHE A 124 28.67 18.77 -28.00
CA PHE A 124 28.93 20.22 -27.86
C PHE A 124 30.24 20.66 -28.53
N PHE A 125 31.22 19.76 -28.65
CA PHE A 125 32.52 20.07 -29.23
C PHE A 125 32.61 19.65 -30.70
N SER A 126 31.92 18.57 -31.04
CA SER A 126 31.87 18.05 -32.43
C SER A 126 30.52 17.36 -32.66
N PRO A 127 29.88 17.50 -33.83
CA PRO A 127 28.55 16.93 -34.12
C PRO A 127 28.64 15.40 -34.24
N VAL A 128 28.57 14.73 -33.10
CA VAL A 128 28.70 13.26 -32.96
C VAL A 128 27.34 12.57 -33.09
N LEU A 129 26.34 13.12 -32.40
CA LEU A 129 24.97 12.59 -32.35
C LEU A 129 24.03 13.23 -33.33
N PHE A 130 24.01 14.55 -33.37
CA PHE A 130 23.13 15.33 -34.22
C PHE A 130 23.76 16.71 -34.52
N ARG A 131 23.28 17.31 -35.57
CA ARG A 131 23.57 18.71 -35.93
C ARG A 131 22.28 19.40 -36.39
N ILE A 132 22.21 20.70 -36.21
CA ILE A 132 21.15 21.55 -36.72
C ILE A 132 21.77 22.45 -37.76
N VAL A 133 21.23 22.39 -38.98
CA VAL A 133 21.66 23.20 -40.14
C VAL A 133 20.42 23.79 -40.76
N ASP A 134 20.37 25.11 -40.88
CA ASP A 134 19.23 25.85 -41.43
C ASP A 134 17.89 25.51 -40.78
N GLY A 135 17.89 25.26 -39.48
CA GLY A 135 16.70 24.88 -38.71
C GLY A 135 16.21 23.45 -38.98
N GLU A 136 17.05 22.59 -39.57
CA GLU A 136 16.75 21.17 -39.78
C GLU A 136 17.64 20.26 -38.92
N TYR A 137 16.99 19.30 -38.25
CA TYR A 137 17.69 18.30 -37.44
C TYR A 137 18.23 17.16 -38.31
N MET A 138 19.53 16.94 -38.22
CA MET A 138 20.21 15.86 -38.93
C MET A 138 20.88 14.93 -37.96
N ARG A 139 20.59 13.62 -38.04
CA ARG A 139 21.30 12.59 -37.29
C ARG A 139 22.71 12.38 -37.79
N CYS A 140 23.65 12.26 -36.85
CA CYS A 140 25.04 11.93 -37.16
C CYS A 140 25.31 10.44 -36.95
N LYS A 141 26.57 10.03 -37.22
CA LYS A 141 26.99 8.63 -37.29
C LYS A 141 26.69 7.80 -36.02
N TYR A 142 26.80 8.40 -34.85
CA TYR A 142 26.64 7.68 -33.56
C TYR A 142 25.20 7.77 -33.00
N ALA A 143 24.28 8.42 -33.67
CA ALA A 143 22.88 8.49 -33.23
C ALA A 143 22.19 7.10 -33.12
N LEU A 144 22.67 6.11 -33.88
CA LEU A 144 22.18 4.74 -33.81
C LEU A 144 22.67 4.00 -32.54
N VAL A 145 23.85 4.38 -32.02
CA VAL A 145 24.41 3.79 -30.79
C VAL A 145 23.51 4.12 -29.60
N THR A 146 22.95 5.35 -29.56
CA THR A 146 22.05 5.81 -28.52
C THR A 146 20.77 4.97 -28.48
N ALA A 147 20.14 4.76 -29.63
CA ALA A 147 18.97 3.91 -29.75
C ALA A 147 19.28 2.48 -29.28
N PHE A 148 20.43 1.92 -29.74
CA PHE A 148 20.84 0.58 -29.33
C PHE A 148 21.02 0.47 -27.78
N ASN A 149 21.69 1.44 -27.16
CA ASN A 149 21.94 1.44 -25.73
C ASN A 149 20.63 1.44 -24.92
N VAL A 150 19.68 2.28 -25.27
CA VAL A 150 18.39 2.38 -24.58
C VAL A 150 17.56 1.10 -24.76
N TYR A 151 17.43 0.61 -26.00
CA TYR A 151 16.61 -0.58 -26.25
C TYR A 151 17.24 -1.87 -25.73
N SER A 152 18.58 -1.95 -25.61
CA SER A 152 19.25 -3.11 -25.01
C SER A 152 18.84 -3.34 -23.56
N VAL A 153 18.55 -2.27 -22.79
CA VAL A 153 18.04 -2.38 -21.42
C VAL A 153 16.69 -3.08 -21.40
N PHE A 154 15.77 -2.73 -22.32
CA PHE A 154 14.48 -3.40 -22.43
C PHE A 154 14.63 -4.88 -22.80
N VAL A 155 15.53 -5.21 -23.72
CA VAL A 155 15.82 -6.60 -24.12
C VAL A 155 16.38 -7.41 -22.95
N VAL A 156 17.34 -6.87 -22.19
CA VAL A 156 17.92 -7.56 -21.02
C VAL A 156 16.85 -7.84 -19.96
N VAL A 157 15.96 -6.87 -19.68
CA VAL A 157 14.87 -7.07 -18.73
C VAL A 157 13.88 -8.10 -19.28
N LEU A 158 13.53 -8.06 -20.56
CA LEU A 158 12.65 -9.04 -21.22
C LEU A 158 13.20 -10.47 -21.08
N LEU A 159 14.45 -10.69 -21.46
CA LEU A 159 15.08 -12.00 -21.35
C LEU A 159 15.20 -12.50 -19.91
N GLY A 160 15.54 -11.59 -18.96
CA GLY A 160 15.60 -11.90 -17.54
C GLY A 160 14.24 -12.29 -16.95
N THR A 161 13.16 -11.64 -17.40
CA THR A 161 11.80 -11.98 -16.96
C THR A 161 11.32 -13.29 -17.56
N LEU A 162 11.57 -13.55 -18.84
CA LEU A 162 11.27 -14.83 -19.49
C LEU A 162 11.97 -15.98 -18.78
N PHE A 163 13.28 -15.84 -18.52
CA PHE A 163 14.04 -16.83 -17.78
C PHE A 163 13.47 -17.09 -16.36
N THR A 164 13.05 -16.04 -15.68
CA THR A 164 12.44 -16.16 -14.36
C THR A 164 11.09 -16.89 -14.42
N MET A 165 10.28 -16.62 -15.45
CA MET A 165 9.00 -17.30 -15.67
C MET A 165 9.19 -18.78 -16.01
N MET A 166 10.18 -19.11 -16.83
CA MET A 166 10.50 -20.50 -17.16
C MET A 166 10.92 -21.31 -15.92
N ARG A 167 11.72 -20.71 -15.03
CA ARG A 167 12.16 -21.39 -13.80
C ARG A 167 11.05 -21.56 -12.74
N ARG A 168 10.09 -20.63 -12.66
CA ARG A 168 9.04 -20.65 -11.62
C ARG A 168 7.77 -21.36 -12.05
N GLY A 169 7.61 -21.67 -13.33
CA GLY A 169 6.34 -22.14 -13.91
C GLY A 169 5.35 -21.00 -14.17
N ILE A 170 4.63 -21.09 -15.29
CA ILE A 170 3.74 -20.02 -15.80
C ILE A 170 2.51 -19.78 -14.90
N GLY A 171 2.15 -20.76 -14.05
CA GLY A 171 1.01 -20.69 -13.13
C GLY A 171 1.31 -20.25 -11.70
N ALA A 172 2.59 -19.97 -11.34
CA ALA A 172 2.98 -19.66 -9.97
C ALA A 172 2.46 -18.31 -9.50
N LYS A 173 2.16 -18.20 -8.18
CA LYS A 173 1.90 -16.91 -7.50
C LYS A 173 3.05 -15.95 -7.82
N GLY A 174 2.77 -14.79 -8.43
CA GLY A 174 3.78 -13.84 -8.92
C GLY A 174 3.93 -13.77 -10.44
N CYS A 175 3.32 -14.69 -11.21
CA CYS A 175 3.32 -14.67 -12.67
C CYS A 175 2.69 -13.39 -13.25
N THR A 176 1.67 -12.82 -12.60
CA THR A 176 1.03 -11.58 -13.02
C THR A 176 2.03 -10.40 -13.05
N ARG A 177 2.91 -10.29 -12.05
CA ARG A 177 3.97 -9.27 -12.03
C ARG A 177 4.98 -9.48 -13.16
N CYS A 178 5.37 -10.73 -13.40
CA CYS A 178 6.27 -11.06 -14.50
C CYS A 178 5.63 -10.77 -15.87
N LYS A 179 4.34 -11.04 -16.05
CA LYS A 179 3.57 -10.68 -17.26
C LYS A 179 3.56 -9.17 -17.49
N ALA A 180 3.27 -8.38 -16.44
CA ALA A 180 3.29 -6.92 -16.54
C ALA A 180 4.64 -6.41 -17.04
N VAL A 181 5.74 -6.90 -16.48
CA VAL A 181 7.09 -6.49 -16.87
C VAL A 181 7.46 -6.99 -18.26
N LEU A 182 7.05 -8.21 -18.60
CA LEU A 182 7.27 -8.76 -19.94
C LEU A 182 6.61 -7.88 -21.00
N PHE A 183 5.33 -7.53 -20.84
CA PHE A 183 4.63 -6.67 -21.78
C PHE A 183 5.20 -5.24 -21.82
N SER A 184 5.52 -4.67 -20.64
CA SER A 184 6.10 -3.32 -20.56
C SER A 184 7.50 -3.24 -21.16
N SER A 185 8.26 -4.34 -21.24
CA SER A 185 9.57 -4.39 -21.88
C SER A 185 9.48 -4.74 -23.36
N LEU A 186 8.51 -5.55 -23.78
CA LEU A 186 8.35 -5.97 -25.18
C LEU A 186 7.79 -4.84 -26.07
N ILE A 187 6.78 -4.13 -25.57
CA ILE A 187 6.04 -3.13 -26.39
C ILE A 187 6.93 -1.98 -26.90
N PRO A 188 7.87 -1.40 -26.12
CA PRO A 188 8.75 -0.36 -26.63
C PRO A 188 9.67 -0.79 -27.77
N LEU A 189 9.94 -2.07 -27.91
CA LEU A 189 10.87 -2.60 -28.94
C LEU A 189 10.32 -2.42 -30.36
N LEU A 190 9.01 -2.59 -30.59
CA LEU A 190 8.40 -2.40 -31.91
C LEU A 190 8.49 -0.94 -32.40
N PRO A 191 8.03 0.07 -31.64
CA PRO A 191 8.26 1.46 -31.98
C PRO A 191 9.74 1.81 -32.06
N GLY A 192 10.59 1.13 -31.27
CA GLY A 192 12.02 1.31 -31.30
C GLY A 192 12.64 1.01 -32.67
N ILE A 193 12.24 -0.08 -33.29
CA ILE A 193 12.68 -0.44 -34.64
C ILE A 193 12.23 0.64 -35.66
N MET A 194 11.00 1.12 -35.51
CA MET A 194 10.47 2.21 -36.36
C MET A 194 11.21 3.53 -36.15
N ASN A 195 11.62 3.83 -34.91
CA ASN A 195 12.36 5.06 -34.61
C ASN A 195 13.74 5.11 -35.27
N VAL A 196 14.35 3.97 -35.59
CA VAL A 196 15.60 3.92 -36.35
C VAL A 196 15.40 4.46 -37.73
N LYS A 197 14.30 4.14 -38.41
CA LYS A 197 13.99 4.55 -39.78
C LYS A 197 13.28 5.91 -39.86
N TYR A 198 12.36 6.16 -38.94
CA TYR A 198 11.47 7.34 -38.96
C TYR A 198 11.69 8.18 -37.68
N PHE A 199 12.82 8.85 -37.58
CA PHE A 199 13.22 9.62 -36.41
C PHE A 199 12.37 10.88 -36.17
N ALA A 200 11.76 11.45 -37.22
CA ALA A 200 10.85 12.59 -37.11
C ALA A 200 9.44 12.22 -36.63
N SER A 201 9.25 10.96 -36.16
CA SER A 201 8.00 10.49 -35.60
C SER A 201 8.21 10.10 -34.11
N PRO A 202 7.20 10.31 -33.24
CA PRO A 202 7.36 10.12 -31.78
C PRO A 202 7.31 8.64 -31.35
N PHE A 203 7.98 7.75 -32.11
CA PHE A 203 7.91 6.30 -31.86
C PHE A 203 8.52 5.89 -30.54
N PHE A 204 9.61 6.54 -30.10
CA PHE A 204 10.20 6.25 -28.80
C PHE A 204 9.24 6.66 -27.67
N SER A 205 8.73 7.89 -27.74
CA SER A 205 7.78 8.43 -26.75
C SER A 205 6.50 7.61 -26.68
N MET A 206 6.00 7.15 -27.82
CA MET A 206 4.84 6.27 -27.92
C MET A 206 5.12 4.92 -27.24
N GLY A 207 6.23 4.28 -27.55
CA GLY A 207 6.60 3.00 -26.96
C GLY A 207 6.82 3.10 -25.45
N PHE A 208 7.48 4.17 -25.01
CA PHE A 208 7.71 4.41 -23.59
C PHE A 208 6.39 4.72 -22.84
N MET A 209 5.52 5.54 -23.44
CA MET A 209 4.20 5.83 -22.87
C MET A 209 3.36 4.57 -22.71
N LEU A 210 3.32 3.71 -23.72
CA LEU A 210 2.61 2.43 -23.64
C LEU A 210 3.20 1.51 -22.54
N SER A 211 4.51 1.50 -22.39
CA SER A 211 5.19 0.77 -21.32
C SER A 211 4.77 1.24 -19.92
N VAL A 212 4.75 2.56 -19.71
CA VAL A 212 4.32 3.18 -18.44
C VAL A 212 2.83 2.91 -18.20
N LEU A 213 1.99 3.01 -19.23
CA LEU A 213 0.55 2.74 -19.13
C LEU A 213 0.25 1.30 -18.75
N ILE A 214 0.97 0.34 -19.31
CA ILE A 214 0.84 -1.07 -18.96
C ILE A 214 1.20 -1.28 -17.49
N LEU A 215 2.35 -0.76 -17.06
CA LEU A 215 2.73 -0.85 -15.64
C LEU A 215 1.67 -0.22 -14.73
N TYR A 216 1.14 0.95 -15.11
CA TYR A 216 0.05 1.61 -14.39
C TYR A 216 -1.18 0.71 -14.25
N VAL A 217 -1.68 0.15 -15.37
CA VAL A 217 -2.85 -0.75 -15.36
C VAL A 217 -2.62 -1.92 -14.43
N PHE A 218 -1.46 -2.59 -14.52
CA PHE A 218 -1.16 -3.74 -13.66
C PHE A 218 -0.98 -3.36 -12.18
N VAL A 219 -0.40 -2.19 -11.89
CA VAL A 219 -0.26 -1.69 -10.51
C VAL A 219 -1.61 -1.39 -9.90
N VAL A 220 -2.46 -0.65 -10.65
CA VAL A 220 -3.79 -0.26 -10.16
C VAL A 220 -4.72 -1.46 -10.04
N THR A 221 -4.72 -2.36 -11.02
CA THR A 221 -5.56 -3.58 -10.96
C THR A 221 -5.12 -4.49 -9.82
N ALA A 222 -3.82 -4.70 -9.62
CA ALA A 222 -3.32 -5.48 -8.49
C ALA A 222 -3.67 -4.87 -7.13
N ALA A 223 -3.60 -3.54 -7.01
CA ALA A 223 -3.97 -2.84 -5.79
C ALA A 223 -5.49 -2.90 -5.52
N ARG A 224 -6.31 -2.75 -6.56
CA ARG A 224 -7.78 -2.89 -6.45
C ARG A 224 -8.19 -4.32 -6.11
N GLU A 225 -7.58 -5.31 -6.74
CA GLU A 225 -7.85 -6.72 -6.48
C GLU A 225 -7.56 -7.07 -5.02
N LYS A 226 -6.42 -6.63 -4.46
CA LYS A 226 -6.12 -6.83 -3.04
C LYS A 226 -7.13 -6.16 -2.13
N LEU A 227 -7.51 -4.92 -2.44
CA LEU A 227 -8.53 -4.21 -1.66
C LEU A 227 -9.87 -4.96 -1.70
N TYR A 228 -10.25 -5.46 -2.87
CA TYR A 228 -11.48 -6.24 -3.04
C TYR A 228 -11.42 -7.56 -2.26
N GLN A 229 -10.32 -8.30 -2.36
CA GLN A 229 -10.11 -9.54 -1.62
C GLN A 229 -10.12 -9.32 -0.11
N SER A 230 -9.45 -8.28 0.39
CA SER A 230 -9.51 -7.89 1.80
C SER A 230 -10.94 -7.58 2.25
N LYS A 231 -11.68 -6.81 1.44
CA LYS A 231 -13.09 -6.48 1.72
C LYS A 231 -13.98 -7.74 1.73
N THR A 232 -13.80 -8.62 0.77
CA THR A 232 -14.58 -9.87 0.67
C THR A 232 -14.28 -10.79 1.85
N LYS A 233 -13.00 -10.97 2.19
CA LYS A 233 -12.59 -11.78 3.35
C LYS A 233 -13.18 -11.21 4.64
N PHE A 234 -13.15 -9.89 4.83
CA PHE A 234 -13.78 -9.23 5.97
C PHE A 234 -15.27 -9.58 6.09
N LEU A 235 -16.04 -9.42 5.01
CA LEU A 235 -17.47 -9.69 5.00
C LEU A 235 -17.77 -11.18 5.26
N GLN A 236 -16.95 -12.09 4.73
CA GLN A 236 -17.08 -13.53 4.96
C GLN A 236 -16.85 -13.88 6.44
N ASN A 237 -15.81 -13.33 7.04
CA ASN A 237 -15.47 -13.55 8.44
C ASN A 237 -16.55 -12.98 9.37
N MET A 238 -16.99 -11.74 9.11
CA MET A 238 -18.11 -11.14 9.83
C MET A 238 -19.38 -11.99 9.75
N SER A 239 -19.71 -12.50 8.55
CA SER A 239 -20.87 -13.37 8.35
C SER A 239 -20.75 -14.67 9.14
N HIS A 240 -19.56 -15.25 9.26
CA HIS A 240 -19.32 -16.44 10.05
C HIS A 240 -19.49 -16.16 11.55
N GLU A 241 -18.90 -15.09 12.07
CA GLU A 241 -19.00 -14.71 13.48
C GLU A 241 -20.44 -14.34 13.89
N ILE A 242 -21.15 -13.58 13.03
CA ILE A 242 -22.57 -13.27 13.23
C ILE A 242 -23.39 -14.56 13.31
N ARG A 243 -23.16 -15.51 12.40
CA ARG A 243 -23.88 -16.80 12.40
C ARG A 243 -23.60 -17.60 13.67
N THR A 244 -22.34 -17.64 14.11
CA THR A 244 -21.93 -18.34 15.33
C THR A 244 -22.63 -17.76 16.56
N SER A 245 -22.57 -16.44 16.76
CA SER A 245 -23.23 -15.77 17.89
C SER A 245 -24.75 -15.92 17.82
N LEU A 246 -25.35 -15.82 16.64
CA LEU A 246 -26.80 -16.01 16.44
C LEU A 246 -27.22 -17.46 16.79
N ASN A 247 -26.45 -18.47 16.36
CA ASN A 247 -26.73 -19.86 16.68
C ASN A 247 -26.63 -20.14 18.16
N MET A 248 -25.68 -19.49 18.87
CA MET A 248 -25.56 -19.60 20.33
C MET A 248 -26.78 -18.99 21.03
N VAL A 249 -27.19 -17.75 20.63
CA VAL A 249 -28.40 -17.11 21.16
C VAL A 249 -29.62 -18.03 20.93
N TYR A 250 -29.79 -18.53 19.69
CA TYR A 250 -30.91 -19.41 19.35
C TYR A 250 -30.89 -20.71 20.13
N GLY A 251 -29.74 -21.36 20.24
CA GLY A 251 -29.59 -22.64 20.97
C GLY A 251 -29.93 -22.49 22.46
N PHE A 252 -29.39 -21.45 23.14
CA PHE A 252 -29.73 -21.22 24.55
C PHE A 252 -31.17 -20.77 24.75
N ALA A 253 -31.75 -20.02 23.84
CA ALA A 253 -33.16 -19.67 23.86
C ALA A 253 -34.06 -20.90 23.73
N GLN A 254 -33.71 -21.87 22.87
CA GLN A 254 -34.43 -23.14 22.76
C GLN A 254 -34.34 -23.96 24.04
N LEU A 255 -33.15 -23.99 24.68
CA LEU A 255 -32.97 -24.67 25.96
C LEU A 255 -33.89 -24.04 27.03
N LEU A 256 -33.93 -22.71 27.12
CA LEU A 256 -34.82 -22.01 28.07
C LEU A 256 -36.32 -22.22 27.78
N GLY A 257 -36.68 -22.54 26.55
CA GLY A 257 -38.07 -22.85 26.13
C GLY A 257 -38.55 -24.27 26.47
N MET A 258 -37.70 -25.11 27.07
CA MET A 258 -38.11 -26.45 27.54
C MET A 258 -39.01 -26.38 28.75
N PRO A 259 -39.81 -27.44 29.04
CA PRO A 259 -40.77 -27.44 30.16
C PRO A 259 -40.17 -27.10 31.53
N GLU A 260 -40.97 -26.46 32.40
CA GLU A 260 -40.59 -26.15 33.79
C GLU A 260 -40.08 -27.42 34.52
N GLY A 261 -38.97 -27.31 35.24
CA GLY A 261 -38.33 -28.40 35.94
C GLY A 261 -37.19 -29.07 35.18
N SER A 262 -36.92 -28.67 33.92
CA SER A 262 -35.76 -29.16 33.15
C SER A 262 -34.44 -28.51 33.58
N TRP A 263 -34.48 -27.39 34.30
CA TRP A 263 -33.33 -26.58 34.68
C TRP A 263 -33.41 -26.13 36.14
N THR A 264 -32.23 -26.02 36.78
CA THR A 264 -32.08 -25.30 38.06
C THR A 264 -32.12 -23.78 37.81
N ASP A 265 -32.45 -22.98 38.84
CA ASP A 265 -32.41 -21.53 38.74
C ASP A 265 -31.02 -21.01 38.34
N GLU A 266 -29.96 -21.67 38.81
CA GLU A 266 -28.58 -21.37 38.48
C GLU A 266 -28.23 -21.61 37.00
N GLU A 267 -28.72 -22.73 36.45
CA GLU A 267 -28.57 -23.02 35.01
C GLU A 267 -29.35 -22.05 34.13
N ARG A 268 -30.53 -21.66 34.55
CA ARG A 268 -31.36 -20.65 33.87
C ARG A 268 -30.68 -19.28 33.81
N GLU A 269 -30.09 -18.85 34.90
CA GLU A 269 -29.32 -17.61 34.97
C GLU A 269 -28.08 -17.67 34.07
N LYS A 270 -27.39 -18.79 34.06
CA LYS A 270 -26.23 -19.06 33.21
C LYS A 270 -26.60 -18.98 31.70
N TYR A 271 -27.71 -19.60 31.30
CA TYR A 271 -28.15 -19.53 29.89
C TYR A 271 -28.57 -18.12 29.49
N ASN A 272 -29.26 -17.37 30.37
CA ASN A 272 -29.56 -15.96 30.14
C ASN A 272 -28.30 -15.11 29.96
N THR A 273 -27.28 -15.37 30.75
CA THR A 273 -25.96 -14.72 30.64
C THR A 273 -25.34 -15.00 29.27
N TYR A 274 -25.31 -16.26 28.83
CA TYR A 274 -24.79 -16.61 27.51
C TYR A 274 -25.54 -15.95 26.35
N ILE A 275 -26.87 -15.84 26.43
CA ILE A 275 -27.69 -15.13 25.44
C ILE A 275 -27.28 -13.64 25.38
N ASN A 276 -27.20 -12.99 26.54
CA ASN A 276 -26.85 -11.57 26.62
C ASN A 276 -25.43 -11.29 26.10
N ASP A 277 -24.47 -12.16 26.41
CA ASP A 277 -23.09 -12.01 25.95
C ASP A 277 -22.98 -12.14 24.43
N ASN A 278 -23.68 -13.14 23.84
CA ASN A 278 -23.69 -13.32 22.40
C ASN A 278 -24.49 -12.20 21.68
N TYR A 279 -25.55 -11.66 22.30
CA TYR A 279 -26.25 -10.49 21.77
C TYR A 279 -25.34 -9.24 21.74
N ARG A 280 -24.61 -8.97 22.82
CA ARG A 280 -23.64 -7.86 22.86
C ARG A 280 -22.53 -8.02 21.80
N MET A 281 -22.06 -9.26 21.63
CA MET A 281 -21.10 -9.56 20.57
C MET A 281 -21.67 -9.26 19.18
N LEU A 282 -22.94 -9.61 18.92
CA LEU A 282 -23.64 -9.29 17.68
C LEU A 282 -23.74 -7.77 17.46
N ASP A 283 -24.07 -7.01 18.49
CA ASP A 283 -24.18 -5.55 18.41
C ASP A 283 -22.82 -4.90 18.06
N LEU A 284 -21.74 -5.37 18.68
CA LEU A 284 -20.37 -4.95 18.34
C LEU A 284 -20.03 -5.25 16.88
N LEU A 285 -20.31 -6.48 16.40
CA LEU A 285 -20.03 -6.89 15.02
C LEU A 285 -20.83 -6.06 14.00
N LEU A 286 -22.09 -5.75 14.29
CA LEU A 286 -22.93 -4.89 13.45
C LEU A 286 -22.39 -3.46 13.39
N ASN A 287 -22.00 -2.90 14.52
CA ASN A 287 -21.38 -1.58 14.58
C ASN A 287 -20.07 -1.53 13.79
N ASP A 288 -19.20 -2.56 13.94
CA ASP A 288 -17.96 -2.69 13.16
C ASP A 288 -18.24 -2.73 11.65
N LEU A 289 -19.28 -3.46 11.22
CA LEU A 289 -19.69 -3.56 9.83
C LEU A 289 -20.16 -2.21 9.28
N ILE A 290 -21.00 -1.48 10.04
CA ILE A 290 -21.48 -0.15 9.67
C ILE A 290 -20.29 0.80 9.52
N GLU A 291 -19.37 0.80 10.48
CA GLU A 291 -18.20 1.66 10.45
C GLU A 291 -17.26 1.31 9.29
N TYR A 292 -17.03 0.03 9.04
CA TYR A 292 -16.22 -0.41 7.90
C TYR A 292 -16.80 0.05 6.55
N THR A 293 -18.12 0.03 6.40
CA THR A 293 -18.78 0.49 5.17
C THR A 293 -18.74 2.02 5.02
N GLN A 294 -18.80 2.76 6.13
CA GLN A 294 -18.74 4.22 6.16
C GLN A 294 -17.32 4.78 6.01
N THR A 295 -16.30 4.03 6.37
CA THR A 295 -14.88 4.47 6.32
C THR A 295 -14.41 4.87 4.90
N ASN A 296 -15.12 4.45 3.85
CA ASN A 296 -14.86 4.88 2.47
C ASN A 296 -15.55 6.24 2.11
N GLN A 297 -16.39 6.76 2.97
CA GLN A 297 -17.02 8.07 2.82
C GLN A 297 -16.30 9.05 3.76
N LYS A 298 -16.05 10.29 3.32
CA LYS A 298 -15.39 11.38 4.07
C LYS A 298 -16.06 11.79 5.37
N THR A 299 -16.99 11.01 5.90
CA THR A 299 -17.87 11.29 7.02
C THR A 299 -17.42 10.70 8.36
N PHE A 300 -16.20 10.15 8.43
CA PHE A 300 -15.65 9.68 9.70
C PHE A 300 -15.23 10.88 10.56
N GLY A 301 -16.18 11.50 11.24
CA GLY A 301 -15.92 12.56 12.22
C GLY A 301 -15.35 11.95 13.51
N VAL A 302 -14.25 12.50 14.00
CA VAL A 302 -13.78 12.30 15.37
C VAL A 302 -14.33 13.43 16.22
N SER A 303 -15.06 13.11 17.28
CA SER A 303 -15.53 14.10 18.26
C SER A 303 -14.39 14.37 19.24
N CYS A 304 -13.64 15.46 19.03
CA CYS A 304 -12.54 15.83 19.93
C CYS A 304 -13.09 16.56 21.17
N GLU A 305 -13.27 15.83 22.25
CA GLU A 305 -13.71 16.35 23.55
C GLU A 305 -12.65 16.07 24.62
N PRO A 306 -12.65 16.82 25.76
CA PRO A 306 -11.84 16.44 26.90
C PRO A 306 -12.30 15.09 27.48
N VAL A 307 -11.42 14.11 27.47
CA VAL A 307 -11.70 12.73 27.85
C VAL A 307 -10.87 12.33 29.05
N ASP A 308 -11.51 11.88 30.10
CA ASP A 308 -10.90 11.27 31.28
C ASP A 308 -10.56 9.81 30.97
N VAL A 309 -9.27 9.52 30.82
CA VAL A 309 -8.79 8.20 30.38
C VAL A 309 -9.07 7.12 31.44
N ALA A 310 -8.94 7.44 32.72
CA ALA A 310 -9.22 6.50 33.80
C ALA A 310 -10.68 6.03 33.77
N LYS A 311 -11.62 6.98 33.59
CA LYS A 311 -13.06 6.65 33.49
C LYS A 311 -13.39 5.79 32.28
N ILE A 312 -12.68 6.00 31.14
CA ILE A 312 -12.86 5.12 29.96
C ILE A 312 -12.40 3.70 30.28
N CYS A 313 -11.22 3.55 30.88
CA CYS A 313 -10.73 2.22 31.29
C CYS A 313 -11.71 1.52 32.24
N ASP A 314 -12.19 2.21 33.27
CA ASP A 314 -13.15 1.68 34.21
C ASP A 314 -14.48 1.30 33.55
N SER A 315 -15.06 2.19 32.73
CA SER A 315 -16.32 1.92 32.01
C SER A 315 -16.18 0.76 31.00
N THR A 316 -14.99 0.62 30.39
CA THR A 316 -14.68 -0.50 29.50
C THR A 316 -14.65 -1.81 30.27
N LEU A 317 -14.00 -1.84 31.42
CA LEU A 317 -13.95 -3.03 32.28
C LEU A 317 -15.33 -3.39 32.82
N GLN A 318 -16.12 -2.42 33.27
CA GLN A 318 -17.49 -2.66 33.71
C GLN A 318 -18.35 -3.26 32.60
N SER A 319 -18.25 -2.73 31.35
CA SER A 319 -18.99 -3.29 30.22
C SER A 319 -18.56 -4.73 29.87
N LEU A 320 -17.33 -5.10 30.17
CA LEU A 320 -16.81 -6.47 29.97
C LEU A 320 -17.08 -7.41 31.13
N GLN A 321 -17.12 -6.92 32.37
CA GLN A 321 -17.47 -7.77 33.54
C GLN A 321 -18.86 -8.40 33.39
N PHE A 322 -19.77 -7.72 32.72
CA PHE A 322 -21.08 -8.29 32.36
C PHE A 322 -20.99 -9.32 31.20
N ALA A 323 -19.92 -9.35 30.42
CA ALA A 323 -19.72 -10.27 29.30
C ALA A 323 -18.87 -11.51 29.66
N GLN A 324 -18.27 -11.54 30.85
CA GLN A 324 -17.39 -12.63 31.28
C GLN A 324 -18.12 -13.66 32.14
N SER A 325 -18.87 -14.54 31.50
CA SER A 325 -19.17 -15.88 32.06
C SER A 325 -17.95 -16.82 31.96
N GLN A 326 -16.83 -16.39 31.42
CA GLN A 326 -15.56 -17.11 31.39
C GLN A 326 -14.62 -16.57 32.46
N SER A 327 -13.98 -17.48 33.17
CA SER A 327 -13.20 -17.38 34.41
C SER A 327 -12.00 -16.41 34.41
N LYS A 328 -11.87 -15.49 33.47
CA LYS A 328 -10.71 -14.59 33.33
C LYS A 328 -10.94 -13.27 34.04
N GLN A 329 -10.08 -12.92 34.97
CA GLN A 329 -10.11 -11.63 35.67
C GLN A 329 -9.24 -10.61 34.93
N VAL A 330 -9.82 -9.45 34.64
CA VAL A 330 -9.07 -8.31 34.07
C VAL A 330 -8.79 -7.32 35.20
N GLN A 331 -7.51 -7.04 35.45
CA GLN A 331 -7.08 -6.05 36.45
C GLN A 331 -6.69 -4.74 35.72
N LEU A 332 -7.05 -3.59 36.30
CA LEU A 332 -6.61 -2.28 35.82
C LEU A 332 -5.35 -1.83 36.57
N GLN A 333 -4.28 -1.60 35.87
CA GLN A 333 -3.08 -0.92 36.35
C GLN A 333 -3.04 0.50 35.79
N ASN A 334 -3.52 1.46 36.56
CA ASN A 334 -3.52 2.86 36.18
C ASN A 334 -2.30 3.58 36.78
N GLU A 335 -1.37 4.00 35.92
CA GLU A 335 -0.17 4.78 36.29
C GLU A 335 -0.29 6.24 35.81
N LEU A 336 -1.48 6.68 35.42
CA LEU A 336 -1.73 8.07 35.01
C LEU A 336 -1.92 8.98 36.22
N PRO A 337 -1.55 10.27 36.12
CA PRO A 337 -1.87 11.26 37.15
C PRO A 337 -3.37 11.38 37.41
N ASP A 338 -3.77 11.71 38.62
CA ASP A 338 -5.17 11.93 38.98
C ASP A 338 -5.80 13.01 38.11
N GLY A 339 -6.97 12.70 37.54
CA GLY A 339 -7.68 13.61 36.66
C GLY A 339 -7.04 13.84 35.28
N PHE A 340 -6.19 12.94 34.82
CA PHE A 340 -5.55 13.04 33.51
C PHE A 340 -6.57 12.99 32.37
N THR A 341 -6.59 14.05 31.57
CA THR A 341 -7.50 14.20 30.43
C THR A 341 -6.73 14.43 29.13
N ILE A 342 -7.27 13.93 28.03
CA ILE A 342 -6.77 14.17 26.68
C ILE A 342 -7.91 14.72 25.81
N LYS A 343 -7.58 15.48 24.76
CA LYS A 343 -8.54 15.82 23.70
C LYS A 343 -8.63 14.68 22.70
N SER A 344 -9.71 13.90 22.77
CA SER A 344 -9.90 12.73 21.90
C SER A 344 -11.37 12.33 21.85
N ASP A 345 -11.67 11.20 21.20
CA ASP A 345 -13.00 10.61 21.11
C ASP A 345 -13.10 9.42 22.08
N ALA A 346 -13.84 9.62 23.18
CA ALA A 346 -14.02 8.62 24.23
C ALA A 346 -14.61 7.31 23.69
N ARG A 347 -15.61 7.41 22.80
CA ARG A 347 -16.28 6.25 22.22
C ARG A 347 -15.32 5.42 21.37
N ARG A 348 -14.45 6.05 20.60
CA ARG A 348 -13.46 5.38 19.76
C ARG A 348 -12.38 4.70 20.59
N ILE A 349 -11.88 5.36 21.64
CA ILE A 349 -10.92 4.75 22.56
C ILE A 349 -11.54 3.52 23.21
N GLN A 350 -12.76 3.64 23.72
CA GLN A 350 -13.48 2.52 24.35
C GLN A 350 -13.66 1.34 23.39
N GLN A 351 -14.04 1.59 22.14
CA GLN A 351 -14.21 0.57 21.11
C GLN A 351 -12.89 -0.16 20.83
N ILE A 352 -11.77 0.58 20.67
CA ILE A 352 -10.45 -0.03 20.49
C ILE A 352 -10.09 -0.90 21.71
N LEU A 353 -10.30 -0.41 22.94
CA LEU A 353 -10.00 -1.15 24.15
C LEU A 353 -10.82 -2.44 24.27
N ILE A 354 -12.11 -2.40 23.92
CA ILE A 354 -12.96 -3.61 23.88
C ILE A 354 -12.35 -4.65 22.93
N HIS A 355 -11.97 -4.25 21.72
CA HIS A 355 -11.34 -5.17 20.79
C HIS A 355 -10.00 -5.70 21.28
N MET A 356 -9.16 -4.85 21.89
CA MET A 356 -7.88 -5.28 22.47
C MET A 356 -8.08 -6.31 23.58
N LEU A 357 -9.09 -6.11 24.43
CA LEU A 357 -9.41 -7.04 25.53
C LEU A 357 -9.95 -8.37 25.01
N PHE A 358 -10.84 -8.36 24.00
CA PHE A 358 -11.27 -9.59 23.33
C PHE A 358 -10.11 -10.40 22.79
N TYR A 359 -9.14 -9.73 22.15
CA TYR A 359 -7.92 -10.40 21.70
C TYR A 359 -7.07 -10.91 22.86
N GLY A 360 -6.90 -10.11 23.90
CA GLY A 360 -6.19 -10.51 25.10
C GLY A 360 -6.76 -11.81 25.69
N VAL A 361 -8.07 -11.89 25.80
CA VAL A 361 -8.78 -13.10 26.28
C VAL A 361 -8.51 -14.31 25.41
N GLN A 362 -8.52 -14.14 24.09
CA GLN A 362 -8.30 -15.23 23.13
C GLN A 362 -6.86 -15.78 23.17
N PHE A 363 -5.87 -14.93 23.48
CA PHE A 363 -4.45 -15.31 23.52
C PHE A 363 -3.94 -15.65 24.90
N ALA A 364 -4.64 -15.24 25.96
CA ALA A 364 -4.19 -15.49 27.31
C ALA A 364 -4.22 -16.98 27.63
N SER A 365 -3.04 -17.52 27.96
CA SER A 365 -2.89 -18.86 28.54
C SER A 365 -3.22 -18.89 30.02
N SER A 366 -3.24 -17.72 30.66
CA SER A 366 -3.59 -17.54 32.10
C SER A 366 -5.01 -16.99 32.25
N ASP A 367 -5.58 -17.16 33.45
CA ASP A 367 -6.89 -16.60 33.79
C ASP A 367 -6.83 -15.11 34.16
N GLU A 368 -5.63 -14.52 34.12
CA GLU A 368 -5.40 -13.11 34.44
C GLU A 368 -5.02 -12.31 33.17
N LEU A 369 -5.64 -11.16 33.02
CA LEU A 369 -5.33 -10.14 32.03
C LEU A 369 -5.10 -8.81 32.73
N LEU A 370 -4.17 -8.02 32.22
CA LEU A 370 -3.87 -6.70 32.75
C LEU A 370 -4.19 -5.62 31.70
N LEU A 371 -5.04 -4.66 32.06
CA LEU A 371 -5.20 -3.42 31.30
C LEU A 371 -4.30 -2.35 31.95
N SER A 372 -3.26 -1.94 31.26
CA SER A 372 -2.31 -0.92 31.72
C SER A 372 -2.54 0.41 31.03
N ALA A 373 -2.57 1.50 31.80
CA ALA A 373 -2.67 2.87 31.32
C ALA A 373 -1.52 3.70 31.88
N LYS A 374 -0.66 4.23 31.02
CA LYS A 374 0.51 5.02 31.45
C LYS A 374 0.95 6.08 30.42
N LEU A 375 1.77 7.03 30.85
CA LEU A 375 2.45 7.97 29.98
C LEU A 375 3.85 7.44 29.64
N ASN A 376 4.15 7.30 28.36
CA ASN A 376 5.46 6.88 27.88
C ASN A 376 6.01 7.89 26.87
N ALA A 377 7.13 8.54 27.20
CA ALA A 377 7.79 9.54 26.36
C ALA A 377 6.84 10.65 25.81
N GLY A 378 5.88 11.10 26.63
CA GLY A 378 4.90 12.14 26.24
C GLY A 378 3.73 11.64 25.41
N ALA A 379 3.58 10.33 25.21
CA ALA A 379 2.43 9.70 24.57
C ALA A 379 1.60 8.90 25.60
N LEU A 380 0.29 8.87 25.42
CA LEU A 380 -0.58 7.97 26.17
C LEU A 380 -0.41 6.55 25.62
N GLU A 381 -0.07 5.61 26.48
CA GLU A 381 0.02 4.19 26.20
C GLU A 381 -1.06 3.43 26.98
N LEU A 382 -1.98 2.80 26.25
CA LEU A 382 -2.97 1.88 26.78
C LEU A 382 -2.62 0.47 26.27
N ALA A 383 -2.39 -0.47 27.19
CA ALA A 383 -1.93 -1.79 26.80
C ALA A 383 -2.75 -2.89 27.49
N VAL A 384 -3.14 -3.90 26.71
CA VAL A 384 -3.66 -5.17 27.25
C VAL A 384 -2.52 -6.17 27.27
N VAL A 385 -2.21 -6.68 28.45
CA VAL A 385 -1.12 -7.63 28.71
C VAL A 385 -1.72 -8.98 29.07
N ALA A 386 -1.31 -10.01 28.33
CA ALA A 386 -1.61 -11.41 28.62
C ALA A 386 -0.36 -12.08 29.22
N PRO A 387 -0.25 -12.19 30.56
CA PRO A 387 0.92 -12.75 31.21
C PRO A 387 1.14 -14.21 30.81
N ASN A 388 2.40 -14.65 30.81
CA ASN A 388 2.78 -16.05 30.57
C ASN A 388 2.29 -16.62 29.21
N SER A 389 1.82 -15.77 28.33
CA SER A 389 1.34 -16.17 27.00
C SER A 389 2.49 -16.14 26.02
N SER A 390 2.62 -17.19 25.20
CA SER A 390 3.59 -17.24 24.12
C SER A 390 2.86 -17.38 22.79
N LEU A 391 3.29 -16.60 21.80
CA LEU A 391 2.82 -16.72 20.42
C LEU A 391 3.47 -17.89 19.68
N SER A 392 4.11 -18.83 20.38
CA SER A 392 4.87 -19.95 19.79
C SER A 392 4.03 -20.92 18.94
N GLY A 393 2.70 -20.81 18.96
CA GLY A 393 1.79 -21.57 18.10
C GLY A 393 1.25 -20.81 16.89
N MET A 394 1.45 -19.49 16.82
CA MET A 394 1.03 -18.66 15.69
C MET A 394 2.22 -18.40 14.78
N LYS A 395 2.26 -19.07 13.64
CA LYS A 395 3.14 -18.69 12.54
C LYS A 395 2.73 -17.29 12.10
N GLU A 396 3.58 -16.29 12.44
CA GLU A 396 3.58 -14.96 11.84
C GLU A 396 2.39 -14.05 12.16
N LEU A 397 2.21 -13.67 13.45
CA LEU A 397 1.60 -12.38 13.73
C LEU A 397 2.58 -11.28 13.32
N PRO A 398 2.16 -10.36 12.47
CA PRO A 398 3.02 -9.28 12.01
C PRO A 398 3.40 -8.37 13.17
N VAL A 399 4.68 -8.32 13.49
CA VAL A 399 5.30 -7.50 14.54
C VAL A 399 5.04 -5.99 14.34
N TYR A 400 4.57 -5.61 13.17
CA TYR A 400 4.17 -4.27 12.78
C TYR A 400 2.95 -4.34 11.85
N VAL A 401 1.80 -3.95 12.32
CA VAL A 401 0.59 -3.73 11.50
C VAL A 401 0.86 -2.77 10.31
N LYS A 402 1.92 -1.99 10.39
CA LYS A 402 2.34 -1.05 9.34
C LYS A 402 2.87 -1.71 8.06
N ASP A 403 3.41 -2.92 8.13
CA ASP A 403 4.05 -3.60 6.99
C ASP A 403 3.27 -4.82 6.46
N THR A 404 2.23 -5.27 7.14
CA THR A 404 1.58 -6.57 6.90
C THR A 404 0.12 -6.51 6.45
N LEU A 405 -0.48 -5.33 6.37
CA LEU A 405 -1.79 -5.13 5.73
C LEU A 405 -1.86 -5.67 4.27
N ASN A 406 -0.75 -6.19 3.76
CA ASN A 406 -0.58 -6.67 2.39
C ASN A 406 -0.27 -8.17 2.27
N ASP A 407 -0.32 -8.94 3.36
CA ASP A 407 -0.12 -10.39 3.27
C ASP A 407 -1.48 -11.12 3.15
N PRO A 408 -1.73 -11.84 2.06
CA PRO A 408 -2.99 -12.55 1.85
C PRO A 408 -3.21 -13.74 2.80
N ASP A 409 -2.20 -14.13 3.58
CA ASP A 409 -2.23 -15.27 4.51
C ASP A 409 -2.47 -14.83 5.98
N VAL A 410 -2.86 -13.57 6.25
CA VAL A 410 -3.23 -13.12 7.59
C VAL A 410 -4.64 -13.63 7.91
N ASP A 411 -4.72 -14.54 8.87
CA ASP A 411 -5.94 -15.13 9.42
C ASP A 411 -6.91 -14.09 10.04
N ASP A 412 -8.10 -14.52 10.43
CA ASP A 412 -9.25 -13.75 10.94
C ASP A 412 -8.93 -12.59 11.90
N LEU A 413 -7.85 -12.72 12.66
CA LEU A 413 -7.32 -11.66 13.55
C LEU A 413 -6.99 -10.35 12.83
N GLY A 414 -6.50 -10.42 11.58
CA GLY A 414 -5.99 -9.27 10.86
C GLY A 414 -7.01 -8.18 10.60
N VAL A 415 -8.29 -8.53 10.49
CA VAL A 415 -9.33 -7.59 10.08
C VAL A 415 -9.80 -6.68 11.21
N ARG A 416 -10.02 -7.22 12.39
CA ARG A 416 -10.40 -6.40 13.57
C ARG A 416 -9.23 -5.52 14.01
N ILE A 417 -8.00 -6.04 13.99
CA ILE A 417 -6.80 -5.22 14.25
C ILE A 417 -6.65 -4.12 13.19
N GLU A 418 -6.99 -4.38 11.92
CA GLU A 418 -7.02 -3.35 10.88
C GLU A 418 -8.03 -2.25 11.19
N LEU A 419 -9.23 -2.59 11.65
CA LEU A 419 -10.23 -1.61 12.09
C LEU A 419 -9.72 -0.79 13.26
N CYS A 420 -9.17 -1.44 14.29
CA CYS A 420 -8.54 -0.77 15.43
C CYS A 420 -7.38 0.14 14.99
N HIS A 421 -6.55 -0.31 14.05
CA HIS A 421 -5.47 0.51 13.51
C HIS A 421 -5.99 1.76 12.79
N ARG A 422 -7.03 1.63 11.98
CA ARG A 422 -7.66 2.78 11.32
C ARG A 422 -8.23 3.77 12.32
N MET A 423 -8.94 3.27 13.33
CA MET A 423 -9.46 4.12 14.42
C MET A 423 -8.33 4.80 15.18
N ALA A 424 -7.27 4.07 15.53
CA ALA A 424 -6.09 4.64 16.20
C ALA A 424 -5.41 5.74 15.36
N CYS A 425 -5.28 5.54 14.04
CA CYS A 425 -4.74 6.56 13.14
C CYS A 425 -5.62 7.83 13.10
N LEU A 426 -6.95 7.69 13.18
CA LEU A 426 -7.86 8.85 13.24
C LEU A 426 -7.72 9.63 14.55
N LEU A 427 -7.36 8.95 15.65
CA LEU A 427 -7.07 9.55 16.94
C LEU A 427 -5.63 10.12 17.04
N GLY A 428 -4.86 10.11 15.95
CA GLY A 428 -3.45 10.56 15.95
C GLY A 428 -2.50 9.57 16.61
N GLY A 429 -2.90 8.30 16.74
CA GLY A 429 -2.15 7.24 17.38
C GLY A 429 -1.83 6.05 16.48
N CYS A 430 -1.32 4.99 17.07
CA CYS A 430 -1.09 3.70 16.42
C CYS A 430 -1.37 2.55 17.38
N ILE A 431 -1.71 1.37 16.82
CA ILE A 431 -1.83 0.12 17.56
C ILE A 431 -0.78 -0.87 17.07
N TYR A 432 -0.17 -1.61 17.97
CA TYR A 432 0.81 -2.65 17.65
C TYR A 432 0.81 -3.77 18.71
N ILE A 433 1.37 -4.92 18.36
CA ILE A 433 1.55 -6.05 19.27
C ILE A 433 3.04 -6.17 19.61
N ASP A 434 3.37 -6.11 20.88
CA ASP A 434 4.72 -6.32 21.39
C ASP A 434 4.88 -7.75 21.87
N THR A 435 5.65 -8.53 21.13
CA THR A 435 5.95 -9.93 21.40
C THR A 435 7.27 -10.14 22.15
N LYS A 436 8.04 -9.06 22.35
CA LYS A 436 9.36 -9.09 22.99
C LYS A 436 9.29 -8.70 24.47
N SER A 437 8.11 -8.35 24.97
CA SER A 437 7.92 -8.03 26.37
C SER A 437 8.24 -9.25 27.24
N LYS A 438 8.93 -9.02 28.36
CA LYS A 438 9.19 -10.05 29.37
C LYS A 438 7.94 -10.49 30.11
N ASP A 439 6.89 -9.68 30.06
CA ASP A 439 5.64 -9.85 30.78
C ASP A 439 4.59 -10.65 30.01
N GLY A 440 4.91 -11.14 28.81
CA GLY A 440 3.99 -11.85 27.92
C GLY A 440 3.62 -11.06 26.67
N VAL A 441 2.50 -11.42 26.04
CA VAL A 441 1.99 -10.73 24.85
C VAL A 441 1.32 -9.43 25.25
N ARG A 442 1.72 -8.32 24.62
CA ARG A 442 1.12 -6.98 24.84
C ARG A 442 0.51 -6.45 23.57
N ILE A 443 -0.76 -6.05 23.62
CA ILE A 443 -1.42 -5.27 22.56
C ILE A 443 -1.43 -3.82 23.04
N VAL A 444 -0.84 -2.92 22.28
CA VAL A 444 -0.58 -1.54 22.72
C VAL A 444 -1.27 -0.55 21.78
N LEU A 445 -2.10 0.33 22.32
CA LEU A 445 -2.58 1.54 21.69
C LEU A 445 -1.74 2.72 22.19
N GLN A 446 -1.10 3.43 21.28
CA GLN A 446 -0.32 4.63 21.59
C GLN A 446 -0.93 5.84 20.91
N ILE A 447 -1.24 6.91 21.67
CA ILE A 447 -1.79 8.18 21.19
C ILE A 447 -0.76 9.29 21.46
N GLN A 448 -0.33 10.00 20.40
CA GLN A 448 0.79 10.96 20.47
C GLN A 448 0.34 12.40 20.74
N ASN A 449 -0.86 12.82 20.35
CA ASN A 449 -1.35 14.18 20.55
C ASN A 449 -2.14 14.29 21.85
N ILE A 450 -1.42 14.58 22.96
CA ILE A 450 -2.01 14.70 24.30
C ILE A 450 -2.36 16.17 24.64
N LEU A 451 -2.04 17.14 23.77
CA LEU A 451 -2.31 18.57 23.97
C LEU A 451 -3.53 19.06 23.22
#